data_d5d741f5a3c10e7f3556775d67762f21
#
_entry.id   d5d741f5a3c10e7f3556775d67762f21
#
_cell.length_a   1.000
_cell.length_b   1.000
_cell.length_c   1.000
_cell.angle_alpha   90.00
_cell.angle_beta   90.00
_cell.angle_gamma   90.00
#
_symmetry.space_group_name_H-M   'P 1'
#
loop_
_entity.id
_entity.type
_entity.pdbx_description
1 polymer ?
#
loop_
_entity_poly.entity_id
_entity_poly.type
_entity_poly.pdbx_seq_one_letter_code
_entity_poly.pdbx_strand_id
1 'polypeptide(L)'
;MIDQVRDWIDEARRVVVLTGAGISTDSGIPDFRGPQGLWTKNPLAEKMSNIHYYLADPEVRKLSWQNRLSSPAWNAKPNAGHLSLVDLEKRNKLHALITQNIDELHQLAGNSPEKVIEVHGTMRRVMCMSCGMRAPMQKALDRVRAGEADPPCRTCGGILKSDTISFGQQLVPEVIDRAMQVAGEADFFLAIGTTLQVYPVAGAVDIARSAGAKLVILNAQPTPYDDVADAVLRGSISEVLSRVVTPARESASRSLQ
;
A
#
# COMPACT_ATOMS: atom_id res chain seq x y z
N MET A 1 4.36 15.16 21.23
CA MET A 1 3.77 14.84 19.90
C MET A 1 3.26 13.39 19.82
N ILE A 2 4.07 12.36 20.13
CA ILE A 2 3.60 10.94 20.08
C ILE A 2 2.43 10.71 21.03
N ASP A 3 2.51 11.16 22.29
CA ASP A 3 1.44 11.00 23.26
C ASP A 3 0.17 11.76 22.84
N GLN A 4 0.32 12.94 22.28
CA GLN A 4 -0.80 13.73 21.75
C GLN A 4 -1.50 13.01 20.57
N VAL A 5 -0.74 12.41 19.64
CA VAL A 5 -1.32 11.63 18.53
C VAL A 5 -2.02 10.38 19.05
N ARG A 6 -1.46 9.72 20.08
CA ARG A 6 -2.10 8.60 20.75
C ARG A 6 -3.44 9.00 21.35
N ASP A 7 -3.49 10.13 22.08
CA ASP A 7 -4.72 10.64 22.67
C ASP A 7 -5.77 10.91 21.59
N TRP A 8 -5.38 11.52 20.47
CA TRP A 8 -6.29 11.75 19.35
C TRP A 8 -6.82 10.45 18.74
N ILE A 9 -5.99 9.41 18.62
CA ILE A 9 -6.43 8.07 18.18
C ILE A 9 -7.40 7.46 19.18
N ASP A 10 -7.14 7.62 20.49
CA ASP A 10 -8.01 7.11 21.54
C ASP A 10 -9.38 7.81 21.58
N GLU A 11 -9.42 9.10 21.26
CA GLU A 11 -10.66 9.87 21.13
C GLU A 11 -11.41 9.57 19.82
N ALA A 12 -10.70 9.27 18.74
CA ALA A 12 -11.29 9.04 17.42
C ALA A 12 -12.25 7.84 17.41
N ARG A 13 -13.27 7.93 16.57
CA ARG A 13 -14.27 6.85 16.35
C ARG A 13 -14.07 6.16 15.00
N ARG A 14 -13.56 6.89 14.00
CA ARG A 14 -13.38 6.42 12.63
C ARG A 14 -12.01 6.81 12.12
N VAL A 15 -11.01 6.01 12.51
CA VAL A 15 -9.65 6.16 11.99
C VAL A 15 -9.59 5.58 10.59
N VAL A 16 -9.26 6.40 9.61
CA VAL A 16 -8.92 5.96 8.26
C VAL A 16 -7.42 6.06 8.07
N VAL A 17 -6.82 5.01 7.55
CA VAL A 17 -5.38 4.94 7.31
C VAL A 17 -5.13 4.88 5.80
N LEU A 18 -4.16 5.68 5.31
CA LEU A 18 -3.62 5.58 3.96
C LEU A 18 -2.17 5.12 4.03
N THR A 19 -1.84 3.98 3.43
CA THR A 19 -0.46 3.47 3.41
C THR A 19 0.16 3.49 2.02
N GLY A 20 1.47 3.72 1.98
CA GLY A 20 2.31 3.55 0.79
C GLY A 20 3.49 2.63 1.06
N ALA A 21 4.42 2.51 0.11
CA ALA A 21 5.51 1.53 0.14
C ALA A 21 6.46 1.66 1.35
N GLY A 22 6.52 2.84 1.96
CA GLY A 22 7.35 3.08 3.15
C GLY A 22 7.01 2.18 4.34
N ILE A 23 5.74 1.73 4.50
CA ILE A 23 5.39 0.81 5.59
C ILE A 23 5.99 -0.58 5.40
N SER A 24 6.29 -0.99 4.16
CA SER A 24 6.80 -2.32 3.83
C SER A 24 8.33 -2.39 3.76
N THR A 25 9.06 -1.28 3.95
CA THR A 25 10.53 -1.26 3.89
C THR A 25 11.18 -2.13 4.97
N ASP A 26 10.64 -2.11 6.20
CA ASP A 26 11.09 -2.96 7.30
C ASP A 26 10.74 -4.46 7.09
N SER A 27 9.93 -4.77 6.06
CA SER A 27 9.64 -6.13 5.61
C SER A 27 10.57 -6.59 4.48
N GLY A 28 11.56 -5.77 4.08
CA GLY A 28 12.50 -6.06 3.02
C GLY A 28 11.99 -5.75 1.61
N ILE A 29 10.87 -5.06 1.47
CA ILE A 29 10.36 -4.57 0.18
C ILE A 29 10.82 -3.12 -0.01
N PRO A 30 11.66 -2.82 -1.02
CA PRO A 30 12.10 -1.44 -1.26
C PRO A 30 10.91 -0.56 -1.67
N ASP A 31 10.94 0.69 -1.24
CA ASP A 31 10.04 1.71 -1.78
C ASP A 31 10.42 2.08 -3.23
N PHE A 32 9.69 3.02 -3.84
CA PHE A 32 9.92 3.39 -5.24
C PHE A 32 10.88 4.57 -5.39
N ARG A 33 10.78 5.60 -4.54
CA ARG A 33 11.42 6.92 -4.70
C ARG A 33 12.38 7.29 -3.59
N GLY A 34 12.45 6.53 -2.51
CA GLY A 34 13.40 6.75 -1.41
C GLY A 34 14.86 6.65 -1.86
N PRO A 35 15.82 6.96 -1.01
CA PRO A 35 17.25 6.88 -1.35
C PRO A 35 17.69 5.48 -1.80
N GLN A 36 16.99 4.44 -1.37
CA GLN A 36 17.20 3.04 -1.76
C GLN A 36 16.09 2.52 -2.66
N GLY A 37 15.23 3.41 -3.18
CA GLY A 37 14.04 3.08 -3.93
C GLY A 37 14.32 2.41 -5.27
N LEU A 38 13.35 1.62 -5.73
CA LEU A 38 13.48 0.81 -6.94
C LEU A 38 13.78 1.66 -8.17
N TRP A 39 13.12 2.80 -8.35
CA TRP A 39 13.33 3.68 -9.51
C TRP A 39 14.60 4.51 -9.38
N THR A 40 14.99 4.87 -8.17
CA THR A 40 16.26 5.55 -7.90
C THR A 40 17.45 4.69 -8.34
N LYS A 41 17.37 3.37 -8.11
CA LYS A 41 18.43 2.43 -8.46
C LYS A 41 18.33 1.88 -9.89
N ASN A 42 17.12 1.78 -10.43
CA ASN A 42 16.87 1.17 -11.74
C ASN A 42 15.81 1.95 -12.53
N PRO A 43 16.21 2.93 -13.38
CA PRO A 43 15.28 3.68 -14.21
C PRO A 43 14.44 2.82 -15.18
N LEU A 44 14.94 1.63 -15.58
CA LEU A 44 14.16 0.69 -16.40
C LEU A 44 12.95 0.13 -15.66
N ALA A 45 12.99 0.06 -14.33
CA ALA A 45 11.85 -0.38 -13.53
C ALA A 45 10.66 0.57 -13.64
N GLU A 46 10.90 1.86 -13.81
CA GLU A 46 9.83 2.84 -14.06
C GLU A 46 9.13 2.56 -15.40
N LYS A 47 9.92 2.32 -16.48
CA LYS A 47 9.38 1.95 -17.80
C LYS A 47 8.53 0.67 -17.73
N MET A 48 8.98 -0.35 -17.01
CA MET A 48 8.23 -1.61 -16.80
C MET A 48 6.93 -1.42 -16.02
N SER A 49 6.84 -0.35 -15.22
CA SER A 49 5.65 -0.01 -14.46
C SER A 49 4.59 0.75 -15.27
N ASN A 50 4.86 1.07 -16.55
CA ASN A 50 3.96 1.80 -17.44
C ASN A 50 3.20 0.85 -18.36
N ILE A 51 1.87 1.00 -18.44
CA ILE A 51 0.99 0.11 -19.19
C ILE A 51 1.27 0.13 -20.69
N HIS A 52 1.60 1.30 -21.28
CA HIS A 52 1.83 1.41 -22.72
C HIS A 52 3.05 0.60 -23.16
N TYR A 53 4.16 0.68 -22.42
CA TYR A 53 5.35 -0.13 -22.70
C TYR A 53 5.09 -1.61 -22.49
N TYR A 54 4.36 -1.97 -21.42
CA TYR A 54 4.03 -3.36 -21.13
C TYR A 54 3.22 -4.01 -22.26
N LEU A 55 2.22 -3.30 -22.78
CA LEU A 55 1.36 -3.83 -23.85
C LEU A 55 2.07 -3.88 -25.21
N ALA A 56 2.90 -2.85 -25.51
CA ALA A 56 3.53 -2.70 -26.83
C ALA A 56 4.76 -3.60 -27.03
N ASP A 57 5.54 -3.87 -25.97
CA ASP A 57 6.86 -4.46 -26.08
C ASP A 57 6.95 -5.83 -25.36
N PRO A 58 7.09 -6.95 -26.14
CA PRO A 58 7.28 -8.28 -25.56
C PRO A 58 8.51 -8.41 -24.65
N GLU A 59 9.60 -7.68 -24.93
CA GLU A 59 10.82 -7.72 -24.11
C GLU A 59 10.58 -7.07 -22.74
N VAL A 60 9.81 -5.99 -22.69
CA VAL A 60 9.37 -5.39 -21.43
C VAL A 60 8.53 -6.40 -20.61
N ARG A 61 7.64 -7.16 -21.26
CA ARG A 61 6.86 -8.20 -20.57
C ARG A 61 7.73 -9.32 -20.03
N LYS A 62 8.65 -9.86 -20.84
CA LYS A 62 9.59 -10.92 -20.41
C LYS A 62 10.41 -10.48 -19.20
N LEU A 63 10.96 -9.26 -19.25
CA LEU A 63 11.71 -8.70 -18.13
C LEU A 63 10.83 -8.50 -16.89
N SER A 64 9.59 -8.04 -17.08
CA SER A 64 8.62 -7.91 -15.98
C SER A 64 8.29 -9.25 -15.34
N TRP A 65 8.16 -10.34 -16.12
CA TRP A 65 7.95 -11.68 -15.58
C TRP A 65 9.15 -12.17 -14.75
N GLN A 66 10.39 -11.94 -15.23
CA GLN A 66 11.60 -12.28 -14.46
C GLN A 66 11.69 -11.51 -13.14
N ASN A 67 11.39 -10.21 -13.16
CA ASN A 67 11.38 -9.40 -11.95
C ASN A 67 10.31 -9.85 -10.95
N ARG A 68 9.12 -10.29 -11.44
CA ARG A 68 8.09 -10.86 -10.57
C ARG A 68 8.54 -12.17 -9.95
N LEU A 69 9.21 -13.01 -10.73
CA LEU A 69 9.72 -14.30 -10.26
C LEU A 69 10.72 -14.13 -9.12
N SER A 70 11.59 -13.13 -9.20
CA SER A 70 12.65 -12.83 -8.23
C SER A 70 12.25 -11.82 -7.15
N SER A 71 10.99 -11.36 -7.13
CA SER A 71 10.54 -10.32 -6.21
C SER A 71 10.70 -10.73 -4.75
N PRO A 72 11.34 -9.91 -3.89
CA PRO A 72 11.46 -10.17 -2.45
C PRO A 72 10.10 -10.20 -1.74
N ALA A 73 9.08 -9.57 -2.32
CA ALA A 73 7.74 -9.52 -1.74
C ALA A 73 7.07 -10.90 -1.58
N TRP A 74 7.54 -11.94 -2.31
CA TRP A 74 7.01 -13.30 -2.14
C TRP A 74 7.29 -13.89 -0.77
N ASN A 75 8.43 -13.54 -0.16
CA ASN A 75 8.90 -14.07 1.12
C ASN A 75 8.80 -13.02 2.24
N ALA A 76 8.33 -11.82 1.93
CA ALA A 76 8.18 -10.75 2.91
C ALA A 76 7.12 -11.13 3.96
N LYS A 77 7.39 -10.73 5.20
CA LYS A 77 6.48 -10.91 6.33
C LYS A 77 6.01 -9.55 6.84
N PRO A 78 4.78 -9.46 7.36
CA PRO A 78 4.34 -8.27 8.06
C PRO A 78 5.33 -7.85 9.14
N ASN A 79 5.61 -6.57 9.24
CA ASN A 79 6.42 -5.97 10.31
C ASN A 79 5.55 -5.36 11.41
N ALA A 80 6.17 -4.77 12.44
CA ALA A 80 5.48 -4.17 13.57
C ALA A 80 4.51 -3.04 13.15
N GLY A 81 4.80 -2.33 12.06
CA GLY A 81 3.88 -1.32 11.50
C GLY A 81 2.57 -1.94 11.03
N HIS A 82 2.62 -3.05 10.28
CA HIS A 82 1.41 -3.77 9.85
C HIS A 82 0.64 -4.32 11.06
N LEU A 83 1.33 -4.93 12.04
CA LEU A 83 0.71 -5.48 13.25
C LEU A 83 0.03 -4.39 14.08
N SER A 84 0.59 -3.18 14.14
CA SER A 84 -0.04 -2.04 14.82
C SER A 84 -1.39 -1.68 14.20
N LEU A 85 -1.56 -1.80 12.87
CA LEU A 85 -2.85 -1.54 12.23
C LEU A 85 -3.88 -2.65 12.52
N VAL A 86 -3.42 -3.89 12.73
CA VAL A 86 -4.29 -4.97 13.25
C VAL A 86 -4.74 -4.67 14.68
N ASP A 87 -3.85 -4.17 15.53
CA ASP A 87 -4.21 -3.79 16.90
C ASP A 87 -5.21 -2.61 16.91
N LEU A 88 -5.04 -1.65 15.99
CA LEU A 88 -6.02 -0.58 15.80
C LEU A 88 -7.40 -1.10 15.40
N GLU A 89 -7.45 -2.13 14.55
CA GLU A 89 -8.68 -2.81 14.16
C GLU A 89 -9.32 -3.57 15.33
N LYS A 90 -8.53 -4.36 16.09
CA LYS A 90 -9.00 -5.07 17.28
C LYS A 90 -9.59 -4.15 18.35
N ARG A 91 -9.09 -2.91 18.42
CA ARG A 91 -9.61 -1.85 19.29
C ARG A 91 -10.90 -1.20 18.74
N ASN A 92 -11.42 -1.66 17.61
CA ASN A 92 -12.57 -1.07 16.91
C ASN A 92 -12.38 0.42 16.54
N LYS A 93 -11.12 0.84 16.33
CA LYS A 93 -10.78 2.20 15.91
C LYS A 93 -10.60 2.31 14.40
N LEU A 94 -10.06 1.27 13.75
CA LEU A 94 -9.87 1.25 12.31
C LEU A 94 -11.21 1.17 11.58
N HIS A 95 -11.57 2.26 10.89
CA HIS A 95 -12.74 2.30 10.02
C HIS A 95 -12.42 1.67 8.66
N ALA A 96 -11.36 2.13 8.01
CA ALA A 96 -10.85 1.59 6.76
C ALA A 96 -9.34 1.78 6.62
N LEU A 97 -8.70 0.92 5.81
CA LEU A 97 -7.30 0.97 5.46
C LEU A 97 -7.18 1.05 3.93
N ILE A 98 -6.85 2.24 3.43
CA ILE A 98 -6.56 2.48 2.02
C ILE A 98 -5.08 2.16 1.80
N THR A 99 -4.75 1.28 0.87
CA THR A 99 -3.35 0.98 0.59
C THR A 99 -3.02 1.14 -0.89
N GLN A 100 -1.88 1.79 -1.16
CA GLN A 100 -1.26 1.88 -2.46
C GLN A 100 -0.39 0.65 -2.75
N ASN A 101 -0.11 -0.17 -1.72
CA ASN A 101 0.72 -1.35 -1.82
C ASN A 101 -0.04 -2.50 -2.47
N ILE A 102 0.73 -3.38 -3.11
CA ILE A 102 0.23 -4.54 -3.85
C ILE A 102 0.68 -5.87 -3.23
N ASP A 103 1.31 -5.81 -2.04
CA ASP A 103 2.04 -6.91 -1.40
C ASP A 103 1.17 -7.82 -0.53
N GLU A 104 -0.07 -7.38 -0.19
CA GLU A 104 -1.02 -8.03 0.71
C GLU A 104 -0.50 -8.20 2.17
N LEU A 105 0.51 -7.42 2.60
CA LEU A 105 1.05 -7.56 3.95
C LEU A 105 0.05 -7.15 5.05
N HIS A 106 -0.90 -6.27 4.76
CA HIS A 106 -1.97 -5.93 5.70
C HIS A 106 -2.88 -7.11 5.98
N GLN A 107 -3.32 -7.82 4.94
CA GLN A 107 -4.14 -9.02 5.07
C GLN A 107 -3.36 -10.16 5.74
N LEU A 108 -2.09 -10.34 5.36
CA LEU A 108 -1.19 -11.33 5.97
C LEU A 108 -0.89 -11.02 7.44
N ALA A 109 -0.92 -9.76 7.85
CA ALA A 109 -0.81 -9.35 9.26
C ALA A 109 -2.05 -9.72 10.07
N GLY A 110 -3.22 -9.81 9.42
CA GLY A 110 -4.51 -10.14 10.04
C GLY A 110 -5.56 -9.02 9.98
N ASN A 111 -5.35 -7.94 9.21
CA ASN A 111 -6.44 -7.01 8.94
C ASN A 111 -7.53 -7.68 8.11
N SER A 112 -8.77 -7.41 8.44
CA SER A 112 -9.95 -7.94 7.75
C SER A 112 -9.98 -7.46 6.30
N PRO A 113 -10.16 -8.37 5.32
CA PRO A 113 -10.15 -8.00 3.89
C PRO A 113 -11.20 -6.93 3.52
N GLU A 114 -12.34 -6.90 4.21
CA GLU A 114 -13.38 -5.90 4.00
C GLU A 114 -12.98 -4.49 4.44
N LYS A 115 -11.98 -4.35 5.30
CA LYS A 115 -11.43 -3.06 5.72
C LYS A 115 -10.28 -2.58 4.86
N VAL A 116 -9.62 -3.47 4.13
CA VAL A 116 -8.48 -3.13 3.27
C VAL A 116 -8.96 -2.77 1.86
N ILE A 117 -8.58 -1.59 1.39
CA ILE A 117 -8.89 -1.08 0.05
C ILE A 117 -7.60 -0.98 -0.75
N GLU A 118 -7.33 -1.96 -1.60
CA GLU A 118 -6.13 -2.02 -2.46
C GLU A 118 -6.34 -1.20 -3.73
N VAL A 119 -6.05 0.10 -3.68
CA VAL A 119 -6.32 1.03 -4.81
C VAL A 119 -5.47 0.74 -6.04
N HIS A 120 -4.36 0.05 -5.91
CA HIS A 120 -3.50 -0.35 -7.03
C HIS A 120 -3.54 -1.86 -7.32
N GLY A 121 -4.54 -2.57 -6.79
CA GLY A 121 -4.69 -4.01 -6.98
C GLY A 121 -3.66 -4.84 -6.23
N THR A 122 -3.43 -6.08 -6.68
CA THR A 122 -2.57 -7.04 -5.98
C THR A 122 -1.57 -7.76 -6.90
N MET A 123 -0.38 -8.00 -6.39
CA MET A 123 0.63 -8.84 -7.07
C MET A 123 0.32 -10.34 -6.99
N ARG A 124 -0.61 -10.76 -6.14
CA ARG A 124 -0.94 -12.19 -5.91
C ARG A 124 -1.82 -12.78 -7.02
N ARG A 125 -2.38 -11.95 -7.88
CA ARG A 125 -3.22 -12.37 -9.00
C ARG A 125 -2.62 -11.91 -10.33
N VAL A 126 -2.94 -12.65 -11.37
CA VAL A 126 -2.72 -12.30 -12.78
C VAL A 126 -4.07 -12.01 -13.44
N MET A 127 -4.09 -11.05 -14.35
CA MET A 127 -5.26 -10.69 -15.16
C MET A 127 -4.90 -10.75 -16.64
N CYS A 128 -5.83 -11.21 -17.46
CA CYS A 128 -5.74 -11.11 -18.92
C CYS A 128 -6.23 -9.74 -19.38
N MET A 129 -5.41 -9.03 -20.15
CA MET A 129 -5.74 -7.70 -20.67
C MET A 129 -6.80 -7.70 -21.77
N SER A 130 -7.09 -8.88 -22.37
CA SER A 130 -8.08 -9.02 -23.44
C SER A 130 -9.43 -9.51 -22.94
N CYS A 131 -9.49 -10.58 -22.13
CA CYS A 131 -10.74 -11.19 -21.70
C CYS A 131 -11.08 -10.99 -20.22
N GLY A 132 -10.23 -10.28 -19.46
CA GLY A 132 -10.47 -10.00 -18.03
C GLY A 132 -10.34 -11.22 -17.10
N MET A 133 -9.96 -12.40 -17.62
CA MET A 133 -9.74 -13.62 -16.81
C MET A 133 -8.74 -13.33 -15.70
N ARG A 134 -9.04 -13.75 -14.48
CA ARG A 134 -8.15 -13.65 -13.31
C ARG A 134 -7.79 -15.03 -12.78
N ALA A 135 -6.56 -15.17 -12.30
CA ALA A 135 -6.06 -16.39 -11.68
C ALA A 135 -4.99 -16.07 -10.62
N PRO A 136 -4.65 -17.01 -9.72
CA PRO A 136 -3.49 -16.86 -8.86
C PRO A 136 -2.22 -16.64 -9.68
N MET A 137 -1.40 -15.66 -9.27
CA MET A 137 -0.14 -15.31 -9.95
C MET A 137 0.79 -16.52 -10.07
N GLN A 138 0.81 -17.39 -9.06
CA GLN A 138 1.67 -18.58 -9.02
C GLN A 138 1.50 -19.45 -10.26
N LYS A 139 0.26 -19.60 -10.78
CA LYS A 139 0.01 -20.37 -12.02
C LYS A 139 0.73 -19.80 -13.25
N ALA A 140 0.87 -18.48 -13.33
CA ALA A 140 1.63 -17.84 -14.40
C ALA A 140 3.14 -17.97 -14.15
N LEU A 141 3.60 -17.76 -12.90
CA LEU A 141 5.02 -17.90 -12.54
C LEU A 141 5.54 -19.33 -12.73
N ASP A 142 4.72 -20.36 -12.51
CA ASP A 142 5.11 -21.75 -12.76
C ASP A 142 5.39 -21.99 -14.25
N ARG A 143 4.62 -21.33 -15.13
CA ARG A 143 4.86 -21.37 -16.57
C ARG A 143 6.15 -20.65 -16.95
N VAL A 144 6.43 -19.51 -16.32
CA VAL A 144 7.69 -18.78 -16.52
C VAL A 144 8.88 -19.64 -16.09
N ARG A 145 8.78 -20.33 -14.94
CA ARG A 145 9.81 -21.30 -14.48
C ARG A 145 10.01 -22.46 -15.44
N ALA A 146 8.93 -22.90 -16.10
CA ALA A 146 8.95 -23.94 -17.12
C ALA A 146 9.46 -23.47 -18.49
N GLY A 147 9.89 -22.18 -18.63
CA GLY A 147 10.48 -21.65 -19.85
C GLY A 147 9.56 -20.80 -20.73
N GLU A 148 8.28 -20.59 -20.36
CA GLU A 148 7.42 -19.66 -21.08
C GLU A 148 7.78 -18.22 -20.69
N ALA A 149 8.66 -17.56 -21.43
CA ALA A 149 9.19 -16.25 -21.07
C ALA A 149 8.11 -15.14 -20.99
N ASP A 150 7.07 -15.21 -21.82
CA ASP A 150 5.91 -14.30 -21.85
C ASP A 150 4.62 -15.14 -21.98
N PRO A 151 4.12 -15.73 -20.88
CA PRO A 151 3.02 -16.69 -20.92
C PRO A 151 1.71 -16.01 -21.37
N PRO A 152 1.06 -16.48 -22.48
CA PRO A 152 -0.22 -15.95 -22.91
C PRO A 152 -1.38 -16.47 -22.05
N CYS A 153 -2.52 -15.79 -22.13
CA CYS A 153 -3.76 -16.26 -21.50
C CYS A 153 -4.20 -17.61 -22.07
N ARG A 154 -4.46 -18.59 -21.22
CA ARG A 154 -4.91 -19.92 -21.63
C ARG A 154 -6.32 -19.91 -22.22
N THR A 155 -7.13 -18.90 -21.91
CA THR A 155 -8.52 -18.80 -22.39
C THR A 155 -8.61 -18.18 -23.77
N CYS A 156 -7.82 -17.13 -24.07
CA CYS A 156 -7.98 -16.34 -25.32
C CYS A 156 -6.67 -16.00 -26.03
N GLY A 157 -5.51 -16.45 -25.53
CA GLY A 157 -4.20 -16.12 -26.09
C GLY A 157 -3.73 -14.68 -25.81
N GLY A 158 -4.52 -13.86 -25.13
CA GLY A 158 -4.21 -12.46 -24.83
C GLY A 158 -3.08 -12.28 -23.83
N ILE A 159 -2.61 -11.04 -23.69
CA ILE A 159 -1.52 -10.67 -22.79
C ILE A 159 -1.96 -10.86 -21.33
N LEU A 160 -1.16 -11.59 -20.56
CA LEU A 160 -1.28 -11.65 -19.10
C LEU A 160 -0.46 -10.56 -18.43
N LYS A 161 -1.00 -9.97 -17.36
CA LYS A 161 -0.34 -8.97 -16.52
C LYS A 161 -0.70 -9.24 -15.06
N SER A 162 0.14 -8.80 -14.09
CA SER A 162 -0.33 -8.81 -12.70
C SER A 162 -1.59 -7.96 -12.56
N ASP A 163 -2.49 -8.37 -11.67
CA ASP A 163 -3.75 -7.65 -11.38
C ASP A 163 -3.46 -6.40 -10.53
N THR A 164 -2.51 -5.59 -11.00
CA THR A 164 -2.06 -4.32 -10.40
C THR A 164 -2.31 -3.19 -11.38
N ILE A 165 -2.48 -1.98 -10.89
CA ILE A 165 -2.61 -0.79 -11.72
C ILE A 165 -1.21 -0.27 -12.07
N SER A 166 -0.92 -0.16 -13.36
CA SER A 166 0.32 0.42 -13.89
C SER A 166 0.14 1.91 -14.17
N PHE A 167 1.22 2.68 -14.24
CA PHE A 167 1.17 4.07 -14.68
C PHE A 167 0.55 4.16 -16.09
N GLY A 168 -0.33 5.15 -16.26
CA GLY A 168 -1.13 5.31 -17.48
C GLY A 168 -2.35 4.39 -17.57
N GLN A 169 -2.57 3.53 -16.58
CA GLN A 169 -3.78 2.72 -16.47
C GLN A 169 -4.76 3.39 -15.50
N GLN A 170 -6.04 3.39 -15.83
CA GLN A 170 -7.08 3.90 -14.94
C GLN A 170 -7.24 3.01 -13.71
N LEU A 171 -7.47 3.63 -12.56
CA LEU A 171 -7.91 2.92 -11.35
C LEU A 171 -9.28 2.30 -11.58
N VAL A 172 -9.59 1.26 -10.82
CA VAL A 172 -10.92 0.65 -10.83
C VAL A 172 -11.89 1.62 -10.15
N PRO A 173 -12.91 2.14 -10.86
CA PRO A 173 -13.78 3.21 -10.36
C PRO A 173 -14.39 2.89 -8.98
N GLU A 174 -14.94 1.69 -8.82
CA GLU A 174 -15.60 1.28 -7.58
C GLU A 174 -14.64 1.23 -6.39
N VAL A 175 -13.35 0.93 -6.64
CA VAL A 175 -12.33 0.86 -5.59
C VAL A 175 -11.89 2.26 -5.17
N ILE A 176 -11.63 3.16 -6.14
CA ILE A 176 -11.21 4.52 -5.80
C ILE A 176 -12.38 5.32 -5.20
N ASP A 177 -13.61 5.15 -5.68
CA ASP A 177 -14.79 5.80 -5.13
C ASP A 177 -15.01 5.38 -3.66
N ARG A 178 -14.86 4.08 -3.36
CA ARG A 178 -14.90 3.59 -1.98
C ARG A 178 -13.80 4.19 -1.11
N ALA A 179 -12.57 4.32 -1.64
CA ALA A 179 -11.46 4.93 -0.90
C ALA A 179 -11.75 6.40 -0.58
N MET A 180 -12.30 7.16 -1.53
CA MET A 180 -12.69 8.56 -1.32
C MET A 180 -13.87 8.69 -0.36
N GLN A 181 -14.86 7.81 -0.46
CA GLN A 181 -16.00 7.79 0.45
C GLN A 181 -15.55 7.60 1.90
N VAL A 182 -14.76 6.54 2.20
CA VAL A 182 -14.30 6.28 3.58
C VAL A 182 -13.38 7.39 4.10
N ALA A 183 -12.61 8.05 3.22
CA ALA A 183 -11.82 9.22 3.60
C ALA A 183 -12.73 10.38 4.10
N GLY A 184 -13.87 10.61 3.44
CA GLY A 184 -14.86 11.59 3.85
C GLY A 184 -15.64 11.23 5.13
N GLU A 185 -15.58 10.00 5.56
CA GLU A 185 -16.21 9.51 6.80
C GLU A 185 -15.26 9.59 8.02
N ALA A 186 -13.98 9.87 7.80
CA ALA A 186 -12.97 9.89 8.85
C ALA A 186 -13.17 11.05 9.84
N ASP A 187 -12.93 10.81 11.12
CA ASP A 187 -12.67 11.83 12.13
C ASP A 187 -11.16 11.95 12.46
N PHE A 188 -10.39 10.92 12.06
CA PHE A 188 -8.92 10.91 12.13
C PHE A 188 -8.35 10.23 10.88
N PHE A 189 -7.44 10.90 10.17
CA PHE A 189 -6.80 10.39 8.97
C PHE A 189 -5.29 10.27 9.18
N LEU A 190 -4.76 9.05 8.99
CA LEU A 190 -3.35 8.74 9.20
C LEU A 190 -2.69 8.31 7.89
N ALA A 191 -1.80 9.15 7.33
CA ALA A 191 -1.02 8.83 6.15
C ALA A 191 0.35 8.26 6.54
N ILE A 192 0.69 7.06 6.09
CA ILE A 192 1.88 6.32 6.51
C ILE A 192 2.71 5.89 5.31
N GLY A 193 4.00 6.24 5.31
CA GLY A 193 4.97 5.73 4.34
C GLY A 193 4.64 6.05 2.89
N THR A 194 4.03 7.20 2.65
CA THR A 194 3.63 7.68 1.32
C THR A 194 4.09 9.11 1.09
N THR A 195 4.51 9.41 -0.13
CA THR A 195 4.89 10.78 -0.52
C THR A 195 3.69 11.70 -0.74
N LEU A 196 2.47 11.16 -0.80
CA LEU A 196 1.22 11.89 -1.10
C LEU A 196 1.28 12.68 -2.43
N GLN A 197 1.97 12.14 -3.43
CA GLN A 197 2.14 12.76 -4.76
C GLN A 197 1.47 11.97 -5.89
N VAL A 198 0.87 10.81 -5.59
CA VAL A 198 0.23 9.95 -6.59
C VAL A 198 -1.27 10.17 -6.56
N TYR A 199 -1.77 10.84 -7.58
CA TYR A 199 -3.19 11.11 -7.76
C TYR A 199 -3.88 10.01 -8.60
N PRO A 200 -5.19 9.77 -8.38
CA PRO A 200 -6.10 10.50 -7.49
C PRO A 200 -6.00 10.13 -6.00
N VAL A 201 -5.28 9.08 -5.60
CA VAL A 201 -5.29 8.55 -4.22
C VAL A 201 -4.85 9.60 -3.18
N ALA A 202 -3.88 10.44 -3.50
CA ALA A 202 -3.44 11.52 -2.61
C ALA A 202 -4.58 12.50 -2.25
N GLY A 203 -5.57 12.68 -3.13
CA GLY A 203 -6.75 13.50 -2.89
C GLY A 203 -7.65 13.03 -1.73
N ALA A 204 -7.48 11.78 -1.26
CA ALA A 204 -8.15 11.30 -0.06
C ALA A 204 -7.82 12.16 1.18
N VAL A 205 -6.62 12.75 1.22
CA VAL A 205 -6.19 13.66 2.29
C VAL A 205 -7.06 14.93 2.30
N ASP A 206 -7.28 15.52 1.13
CA ASP A 206 -8.08 16.74 1.01
C ASP A 206 -9.54 16.49 1.39
N ILE A 207 -10.08 15.34 0.98
CA ILE A 207 -11.44 14.92 1.31
C ILE A 207 -11.59 14.74 2.84
N ALA A 208 -10.68 14.02 3.48
CA ALA A 208 -10.70 13.79 4.93
C ALA A 208 -10.62 15.12 5.70
N ARG A 209 -9.71 16.01 5.31
CA ARG A 209 -9.56 17.33 5.92
C ARG A 209 -10.81 18.18 5.74
N SER A 210 -11.40 18.19 4.55
CA SER A 210 -12.63 18.92 4.27
C SER A 210 -13.82 18.40 5.09
N ALA A 211 -13.80 17.12 5.48
CA ALA A 211 -14.77 16.51 6.38
C ALA A 211 -14.48 16.80 7.88
N GLY A 212 -13.38 17.49 8.19
CA GLY A 212 -13.00 17.87 9.56
C GLY A 212 -12.14 16.83 10.28
N ALA A 213 -11.62 15.83 9.59
CA ALA A 213 -10.71 14.86 10.18
C ALA A 213 -9.37 15.50 10.62
N LYS A 214 -8.84 15.06 11.76
CA LYS A 214 -7.45 15.35 12.11
C LYS A 214 -6.53 14.61 11.16
N LEU A 215 -5.57 15.32 10.55
CA LEU A 215 -4.57 14.77 9.65
C LEU A 215 -3.24 14.54 10.37
N VAL A 216 -2.79 13.30 10.43
CA VAL A 216 -1.43 12.95 10.89
C VAL A 216 -0.65 12.26 9.77
N ILE A 217 0.59 12.68 9.58
CA ILE A 217 1.50 12.10 8.59
C ILE A 217 2.66 11.42 9.31
N LEU A 218 2.88 10.14 9.03
CA LEU A 218 4.05 9.39 9.44
C LEU A 218 4.84 8.98 8.19
N ASN A 219 5.85 9.76 7.85
CA ASN A 219 6.68 9.54 6.66
C ASN A 219 8.11 10.03 6.90
N ALA A 220 9.12 9.32 6.36
CA ALA A 220 10.52 9.71 6.55
C ALA A 220 10.87 11.02 5.81
N GLN A 221 10.29 11.24 4.63
CA GLN A 221 10.55 12.40 3.79
C GLN A 221 9.42 13.43 3.88
N PRO A 222 9.68 14.71 3.56
CA PRO A 222 8.63 15.72 3.45
C PRO A 222 7.55 15.33 2.43
N THR A 223 6.33 15.80 2.68
CA THR A 223 5.19 15.64 1.79
C THR A 223 4.57 17.01 1.47
N PRO A 224 3.80 17.16 0.37
CA PRO A 224 3.08 18.39 0.06
C PRO A 224 2.04 18.80 1.11
N TYR A 225 1.73 17.93 2.05
CA TYR A 225 0.70 18.14 3.06
C TYR A 225 1.27 18.41 4.47
N ASP A 226 2.59 18.48 4.64
CA ASP A 226 3.22 18.65 5.95
C ASP A 226 2.76 19.97 6.65
N ASP A 227 2.67 21.06 5.90
CA ASP A 227 2.28 22.38 6.43
C ASP A 227 0.82 22.48 6.86
N VAL A 228 -0.01 21.55 6.43
CA VAL A 228 -1.46 21.52 6.71
C VAL A 228 -1.88 20.36 7.60
N ALA A 229 -0.93 19.51 8.00
CA ALA A 229 -1.16 18.40 8.91
C ALA A 229 -1.21 18.87 10.37
N ASP A 230 -2.09 18.27 11.19
CA ASP A 230 -2.15 18.52 12.63
C ASP A 230 -0.90 18.00 13.35
N ALA A 231 -0.30 16.93 12.83
CA ALA A 231 1.01 16.46 13.26
C ALA A 231 1.77 15.75 12.14
N VAL A 232 3.11 15.94 12.14
CA VAL A 232 4.03 15.21 11.27
C VAL A 232 5.02 14.45 12.13
N LEU A 233 5.01 13.13 11.98
CA LEU A 233 5.91 12.22 12.70
C LEU A 233 7.00 11.73 11.74
N ARG A 234 8.23 11.70 12.23
CA ARG A 234 9.42 11.22 11.51
C ARG A 234 10.06 10.08 12.28
N GLY A 235 10.73 9.17 11.57
CA GLY A 235 11.43 8.03 12.16
C GLY A 235 10.98 6.69 11.56
N SER A 236 11.41 5.60 12.19
CA SER A 236 10.98 4.24 11.81
C SER A 236 9.46 4.10 11.96
N ILE A 237 8.81 3.69 10.87
CA ILE A 237 7.35 3.51 10.88
C ILE A 237 6.96 2.43 11.89
N SER A 238 7.70 1.32 11.94
CA SER A 238 7.44 0.22 12.86
C SER A 238 7.50 0.65 14.33
N GLU A 239 8.47 1.49 14.69
CA GLU A 239 8.63 1.98 16.06
C GLU A 239 7.61 3.05 16.43
N VAL A 240 7.47 4.07 15.57
CA VAL A 240 6.57 5.20 15.84
C VAL A 240 5.12 4.76 15.86
N LEU A 241 4.70 3.95 14.88
CA LEU A 241 3.31 3.49 14.79
C LEU A 241 2.91 2.62 15.98
N SER A 242 3.80 1.72 16.41
CA SER A 242 3.57 0.91 17.62
C SER A 242 3.31 1.77 18.86
N ARG A 243 4.05 2.89 18.99
CA ARG A 243 3.92 3.81 20.14
C ARG A 243 2.64 4.64 20.11
N VAL A 244 2.19 5.07 18.92
CA VAL A 244 0.96 5.90 18.82
C VAL A 244 -0.32 5.06 18.86
N VAL A 245 -0.25 3.78 18.50
CA VAL A 245 -1.42 2.89 18.51
C VAL A 245 -1.63 2.20 19.86
N THR A 246 -0.56 1.97 20.65
CA THR A 246 -0.68 1.34 21.95
C THR A 246 -1.36 2.30 22.96
N PRO A 247 -2.45 1.88 23.65
CA PRO A 247 -3.12 2.71 24.66
C PRO A 247 -2.18 3.17 25.78
N ALA A 248 -2.40 4.38 26.30
CA ALA A 248 -1.55 4.97 27.35
C ALA A 248 -1.44 4.09 28.62
N ARG A 249 -2.48 3.34 28.97
CA ARG A 249 -2.50 2.45 30.15
C ARG A 249 -1.61 1.21 30.01
N GLU A 250 -1.33 0.74 28.79
CA GLU A 250 -0.45 -0.42 28.54
C GLU A 250 1.04 -0.02 28.42
N SER A 251 1.33 1.22 28.04
CA SER A 251 2.71 1.71 27.93
C SER A 251 3.40 1.82 29.28
N ALA A 252 2.67 2.14 30.35
CA ALA A 252 3.21 2.24 31.71
C ALA A 252 3.60 0.86 32.31
N SER A 253 2.97 -0.23 31.89
CA SER A 253 3.27 -1.58 32.38
C SER A 253 4.49 -2.23 31.71
N ARG A 254 4.83 -1.81 30.47
CA ARG A 254 6.01 -2.33 29.75
C ARG A 254 7.31 -1.64 30.12
N SER A 255 7.24 -0.46 30.75
CA SER A 255 8.43 0.28 31.21
C SER A 255 8.96 -0.18 32.58
N LEU A 256 8.28 -1.16 33.23
CA LEU A 256 8.62 -1.70 34.55
C LEU A 256 9.08 -3.18 34.50
N GLN A 257 9.33 -3.73 33.31
CA GLN A 257 9.97 -5.03 33.08
C GLN A 257 11.29 -4.86 32.34
#